data_e8b2b480852952e9d01a2bda873600d6
#
_entry.id   e8b2b480852952e9d01a2bda873600d6
#
_cell.length_a   1.000
_cell.length_b   1.000
_cell.length_c   1.000
_cell.angle_alpha   90.00
_cell.angle_beta   90.00
_cell.angle_gamma   90.00
#
_symmetry.space_group_name_H-M   'P 1'
#
loop_
_entity.id
_entity.type
_entity.pdbx_description
1 polymer ?
#
loop_
_entity_poly.entity_id
_entity_poly.type
_entity_poly.pdbx_seq_one_letter_code
_entity_poly.pdbx_strand_id
1 'polypeptide(L)'
;AEWLRLYESEDERAPRGRNCKAWITGGAVITTDKALFDIADYDGQITADLFGEHGVFNDPDAFWKAQSAAVAQGIEAYIADGWKDVICLERGAFFHRWDHQTRTKRQGGKVYVELRHDGTVAFHEGYISQAEARRQEKAKAGKDDVPAAPVKPEMSGPLAEYILLH
;
A
#
# COMPACT_ATOMS: atom_id res chain seq x y z
N ALA A 1 17.49 -36.71 -7.74
CA ALA A 1 16.73 -37.74 -8.48
C ALA A 1 15.51 -37.16 -9.20
N GLU A 2 14.70 -36.33 -8.55
CA GLU A 2 13.45 -35.81 -9.13
C GLU A 2 13.69 -34.79 -10.26
N TRP A 3 14.70 -33.91 -10.12
CA TRP A 3 15.07 -32.97 -11.18
C TRP A 3 15.54 -33.67 -12.47
N LEU A 4 16.29 -34.77 -12.35
CA LEU A 4 16.69 -35.59 -13.50
C LEU A 4 15.50 -36.21 -14.20
N ARG A 5 14.50 -36.69 -13.44
CA ARG A 5 13.26 -37.22 -13.98
C ARG A 5 12.50 -36.17 -14.79
N LEU A 6 12.39 -34.94 -14.28
CA LEU A 6 11.75 -33.82 -14.98
C LEU A 6 12.51 -33.38 -16.22
N TYR A 7 13.86 -33.50 -16.19
CA TYR A 7 14.71 -33.14 -17.31
C TYR A 7 14.60 -34.16 -18.46
N GLU A 8 14.36 -35.44 -18.14
CA GLU A 8 14.19 -36.56 -19.10
C GLU A 8 12.74 -36.69 -19.60
N SER A 9 11.80 -36.01 -18.95
CA SER A 9 10.37 -36.06 -19.35
C SER A 9 10.13 -35.16 -20.59
N GLU A 10 9.42 -35.68 -21.56
CA GLU A 10 9.00 -34.92 -22.75
C GLU A 10 7.82 -33.99 -22.47
N ASP A 11 6.99 -34.32 -21.47
CA ASP A 11 5.77 -33.58 -21.12
C ASP A 11 6.00 -32.49 -20.05
N GLU A 12 6.99 -32.67 -19.17
CA GLU A 12 7.29 -31.72 -18.08
C GLU A 12 8.67 -31.11 -18.29
N ARG A 13 8.75 -29.78 -18.41
CA ARG A 13 10.03 -29.09 -18.53
C ARG A 13 10.66 -28.84 -17.16
N ALA A 14 11.87 -29.35 -16.96
CA ALA A 14 12.67 -29.01 -15.81
C ALA A 14 12.88 -27.48 -15.71
N PRO A 15 12.71 -26.87 -14.53
CA PRO A 15 12.92 -25.45 -14.35
C PRO A 15 14.35 -25.05 -14.65
N ARG A 16 14.57 -23.92 -15.33
CA ARG A 16 15.90 -23.39 -15.74
C ARG A 16 16.14 -22.02 -15.13
N GLY A 17 17.40 -21.68 -14.98
CA GLY A 17 17.81 -20.37 -14.45
C GLY A 17 17.27 -20.09 -13.05
N ARG A 18 16.64 -18.94 -12.85
CA ARG A 18 16.09 -18.53 -11.54
C ARG A 18 15.02 -19.48 -11.02
N ASN A 19 14.23 -20.04 -11.91
CA ASN A 19 13.17 -21.00 -11.54
C ASN A 19 13.76 -22.32 -11.04
N CYS A 20 14.92 -22.74 -11.55
CA CYS A 20 15.61 -23.94 -11.06
C CYS A 20 16.09 -23.74 -9.61
N LYS A 21 16.61 -22.55 -9.28
CA LYS A 21 17.03 -22.21 -7.91
C LYS A 21 15.81 -22.24 -6.96
N ALA A 22 14.72 -21.58 -7.32
CA ALA A 22 13.48 -21.58 -6.54
C ALA A 22 12.91 -22.99 -6.36
N TRP A 23 12.97 -23.84 -7.40
CA TRP A 23 12.50 -25.21 -7.33
C TRP A 23 13.36 -26.08 -6.39
N ILE A 24 14.68 -25.96 -6.46
CA ILE A 24 15.62 -26.70 -5.59
C ILE A 24 15.45 -26.30 -4.11
N THR A 25 15.15 -25.03 -3.85
CA THR A 25 15.01 -24.49 -2.50
C THR A 25 13.58 -24.57 -1.95
N GLY A 26 12.63 -25.14 -2.73
CA GLY A 26 11.24 -25.34 -2.30
C GLY A 26 10.40 -24.08 -2.27
N GLY A 27 10.83 -23.00 -2.94
CA GLY A 27 10.04 -21.75 -3.00
C GLY A 27 10.84 -20.54 -3.41
N ALA A 28 10.25 -19.37 -3.23
CA ALA A 28 10.92 -18.09 -3.44
C ALA A 28 12.05 -17.92 -2.43
N VAL A 29 13.27 -17.80 -2.94
CA VAL A 29 14.45 -17.54 -2.13
C VAL A 29 14.39 -16.11 -1.62
N ILE A 30 14.31 -15.94 -0.30
CA ILE A 30 14.33 -14.63 0.34
C ILE A 30 15.78 -14.31 0.69
N THR A 31 16.31 -13.27 0.10
CA THR A 31 17.70 -12.83 0.28
C THR A 31 17.81 -11.73 1.34
N THR A 32 18.99 -11.59 1.95
CA THR A 32 19.20 -10.67 3.08
C THR A 32 19.01 -9.20 2.71
N ASP A 33 19.13 -8.82 1.44
CA ASP A 33 18.83 -7.46 0.95
C ASP A 33 17.35 -7.07 1.04
N LYS A 34 16.45 -8.03 1.30
CA LYS A 34 15.00 -7.79 1.45
C LYS A 34 14.59 -7.55 2.90
N ALA A 35 15.45 -7.81 3.85
CA ALA A 35 15.16 -7.60 5.27
C ALA A 35 15.00 -6.11 5.59
N LEU A 36 13.92 -5.77 6.28
CA LEU A 36 13.70 -4.44 6.85
C LEU A 36 14.29 -4.35 8.27
N PHE A 37 14.48 -5.50 8.90
CA PHE A 37 15.09 -5.64 10.23
C PHE A 37 16.61 -5.76 10.14
N ASP A 38 17.29 -5.50 11.26
CA ASP A 38 18.74 -5.73 11.33
C ASP A 38 19.05 -7.24 11.31
N ILE A 39 19.92 -7.65 10.39
CA ILE A 39 20.33 -9.05 10.24
C ILE A 39 21.05 -9.56 11.49
N ALA A 40 21.70 -8.66 12.25
CA ALA A 40 22.37 -9.01 13.50
C ALA A 40 21.40 -9.47 14.60
N ASP A 41 20.15 -9.03 14.55
CA ASP A 41 19.08 -9.39 15.49
C ASP A 41 18.27 -10.62 15.03
N TYR A 42 18.66 -11.24 13.92
CA TYR A 42 17.93 -12.39 13.38
C TYR A 42 18.43 -13.70 13.97
N ASP A 43 17.55 -14.42 14.67
CA ASP A 43 17.87 -15.70 15.34
C ASP A 43 17.89 -16.92 14.40
N GLY A 44 17.43 -16.77 13.16
CA GLY A 44 17.37 -17.87 12.18
C GLY A 44 18.68 -18.10 11.44
N GLN A 45 18.73 -19.19 10.68
CA GLN A 45 19.91 -19.52 9.86
C GLN A 45 19.91 -18.75 8.56
N ILE A 46 21.07 -18.21 8.21
CA ILE A 46 21.36 -17.57 6.93
C ILE A 46 22.48 -18.36 6.26
N THR A 47 22.24 -18.80 5.02
CA THR A 47 23.24 -19.44 4.19
C THR A 47 23.83 -18.43 3.21
N ALA A 48 25.16 -18.38 3.11
CA ALA A 48 25.81 -17.56 2.09
C ALA A 48 25.46 -18.10 0.69
N ASP A 49 25.05 -17.21 -0.21
CA ASP A 49 24.86 -17.57 -1.62
C ASP A 49 26.26 -17.67 -2.29
N LEU A 50 26.60 -18.84 -2.78
CA LEU A 50 27.90 -19.10 -3.46
C LEU A 50 28.07 -18.25 -4.73
N PHE A 51 27.00 -17.71 -5.28
CA PHE A 51 27.00 -16.97 -6.55
C PHE A 51 26.40 -15.54 -6.41
N GLY A 52 26.07 -15.12 -5.19
CA GLY A 52 25.46 -13.84 -4.91
C GLY A 52 26.17 -13.09 -3.78
N GLU A 53 25.99 -11.78 -3.76
CA GLU A 53 26.55 -10.89 -2.71
C GLU A 53 25.72 -10.95 -1.41
N HIS A 54 24.54 -11.59 -1.45
CA HIS A 54 23.57 -11.61 -0.36
C HIS A 54 23.35 -13.02 0.18
N GLY A 55 23.24 -13.15 1.50
CA GLY A 55 22.83 -14.40 2.14
C GLY A 55 21.36 -14.73 1.85
N VAL A 56 20.97 -15.97 2.12
CA VAL A 56 19.63 -16.50 1.96
C VAL A 56 19.08 -16.93 3.30
N PHE A 57 17.88 -16.52 3.64
CA PHE A 57 17.17 -16.98 4.83
C PHE A 57 16.68 -18.41 4.63
N ASN A 58 17.11 -19.32 5.51
CA ASN A 58 16.75 -20.74 5.41
C ASN A 58 15.37 -21.05 5.98
N ASP A 59 14.91 -20.23 6.93
CA ASP A 59 13.63 -20.36 7.59
C ASP A 59 12.69 -19.21 7.17
N PRO A 60 11.76 -19.47 6.24
CA PRO A 60 10.79 -18.46 5.82
C PRO A 60 9.88 -17.98 6.96
N ASP A 61 9.49 -18.85 7.89
CA ASP A 61 8.56 -18.48 8.96
C ASP A 61 9.25 -17.53 9.96
N ALA A 62 10.50 -17.83 10.33
CA ALA A 62 11.30 -16.96 11.17
C ALA A 62 11.55 -15.60 10.48
N PHE A 63 11.83 -15.60 9.17
CA PHE A 63 11.96 -14.37 8.38
C PHE A 63 10.68 -13.55 8.43
N TRP A 64 9.53 -14.15 8.13
CA TRP A 64 8.26 -13.42 8.08
C TRP A 64 7.83 -12.88 9.44
N LYS A 65 8.18 -13.57 10.52
CA LYS A 65 7.96 -13.08 11.87
C LYS A 65 8.79 -11.82 12.16
N ALA A 66 10.08 -11.84 11.85
CA ALA A 66 10.98 -10.70 12.02
C ALA A 66 10.57 -9.53 11.10
N GLN A 67 10.27 -9.81 9.84
CA GLN A 67 9.84 -8.81 8.86
C GLN A 67 8.53 -8.13 9.27
N SER A 68 7.57 -8.90 9.76
CA SER A 68 6.29 -8.35 10.24
C SER A 68 6.47 -7.45 11.46
N ALA A 69 7.39 -7.82 12.37
CA ALA A 69 7.74 -6.96 13.52
C ALA A 69 8.39 -5.65 13.07
N ALA A 70 9.30 -5.70 12.10
CA ALA A 70 9.93 -4.50 11.55
C ALA A 70 8.93 -3.61 10.80
N VAL A 71 8.00 -4.20 10.05
CA VAL A 71 6.89 -3.47 9.40
C VAL A 71 6.01 -2.77 10.45
N ALA A 72 5.68 -3.46 11.56
CA ALA A 72 4.89 -2.87 12.64
C ALA A 72 5.61 -1.66 13.26
N GLN A 73 6.91 -1.76 13.52
CA GLN A 73 7.71 -0.63 14.00
C GLN A 73 7.73 0.54 12.99
N GLY A 74 7.84 0.24 11.69
CA GLY A 74 7.74 1.25 10.64
C GLY A 74 6.38 1.95 10.63
N ILE A 75 5.29 1.21 10.81
CA ILE A 75 3.94 1.79 10.91
C ILE A 75 3.82 2.70 12.13
N GLU A 76 4.32 2.28 13.30
CA GLU A 76 4.32 3.09 14.51
C GLU A 76 5.13 4.39 14.32
N ALA A 77 6.28 4.32 13.65
CA ALA A 77 7.08 5.50 13.33
C ALA A 77 6.32 6.50 12.45
N TYR A 78 5.58 6.02 11.43
CA TYR A 78 4.74 6.88 10.59
C TYR A 78 3.59 7.51 11.38
N ILE A 79 2.96 6.78 12.28
CA ILE A 79 1.90 7.31 13.17
C ILE A 79 2.49 8.37 14.11
N ALA A 80 3.66 8.12 14.71
CA ALA A 80 4.36 9.07 15.56
C ALA A 80 4.78 10.34 14.81
N ASP A 81 5.16 10.20 13.51
CA ASP A 81 5.44 11.33 12.64
C ASP A 81 4.18 12.13 12.24
N GLY A 82 2.99 11.67 12.67
CA GLY A 82 1.71 12.38 12.54
C GLY A 82 0.95 12.06 11.24
N TRP A 83 1.22 10.92 10.61
CA TRP A 83 0.35 10.38 9.58
C TRP A 83 -0.92 9.81 10.23
N LYS A 84 -2.08 10.21 9.69
CA LYS A 84 -3.36 9.85 10.29
C LYS A 84 -3.72 8.39 10.08
N ASP A 85 -3.43 7.88 8.90
CA ASP A 85 -3.75 6.51 8.51
C ASP A 85 -2.55 5.86 7.82
N VAL A 86 -2.21 4.66 8.24
CA VAL A 86 -1.25 3.77 7.58
C VAL A 86 -1.98 2.49 7.20
N ILE A 87 -2.02 2.17 5.92
CA ILE A 87 -2.77 1.03 5.36
C ILE A 87 -1.78 -0.02 4.89
N CYS A 88 -1.77 -1.18 5.55
CA CYS A 88 -1.00 -2.32 5.09
C CYS A 88 -1.82 -3.09 4.04
N LEU A 89 -1.25 -3.27 2.86
CA LEU A 89 -1.84 -4.09 1.81
C LEU A 89 -1.69 -5.58 2.15
N GLU A 90 -2.54 -6.41 1.58
CA GLU A 90 -2.39 -7.86 1.68
C GLU A 90 -1.04 -8.31 1.12
N ARG A 91 -0.45 -9.36 1.70
CA ARG A 91 0.82 -9.89 1.23
C ARG A 91 0.74 -10.29 -0.25
N GLY A 92 1.63 -9.72 -1.06
CA GLY A 92 1.68 -9.93 -2.50
C GLY A 92 0.78 -8.99 -3.31
N ALA A 93 -0.05 -8.16 -2.67
CA ALA A 93 -0.77 -7.11 -3.35
C ALA A 93 0.19 -5.98 -3.74
N PHE A 94 0.01 -5.47 -4.96
CA PHE A 94 0.80 -4.37 -5.49
C PHE A 94 0.11 -3.03 -5.27
N PHE A 95 0.87 -2.02 -4.89
CA PHE A 95 0.38 -0.65 -4.85
C PHE A 95 0.29 -0.07 -6.26
N HIS A 96 -0.93 0.21 -6.71
CA HIS A 96 -1.19 0.80 -8.01
C HIS A 96 -1.32 2.32 -7.91
N ARG A 97 -0.28 3.02 -8.32
CA ARG A 97 -0.21 4.48 -8.24
C ARG A 97 -1.33 5.19 -9.01
N TRP A 98 -1.78 4.62 -10.12
CA TRP A 98 -2.87 5.19 -10.93
C TRP A 98 -4.26 5.10 -10.28
N ASP A 99 -4.45 4.22 -9.30
CA ASP A 99 -5.70 4.10 -8.54
C ASP A 99 -5.77 5.09 -7.36
N HIS A 100 -4.72 5.89 -7.20
CA HIS A 100 -4.57 6.81 -6.09
C HIS A 100 -4.26 8.23 -6.57
N GLN A 101 -4.61 9.21 -5.73
CA GLN A 101 -4.23 10.61 -5.90
C GLN A 101 -3.21 11.00 -4.84
N THR A 102 -2.25 11.82 -5.24
CA THR A 102 -1.26 12.35 -4.29
C THR A 102 -1.90 13.43 -3.41
N ARG A 103 -1.70 13.34 -2.10
CA ARG A 103 -2.13 14.30 -1.09
C ARG A 103 -1.05 14.44 -0.03
N THR A 104 -0.86 15.66 0.42
CA THR A 104 0.06 15.91 1.56
C THR A 104 -0.56 15.37 2.85
N LYS A 105 0.27 15.14 3.88
CA LYS A 105 -0.14 14.76 5.23
C LYS A 105 -1.27 15.65 5.76
N ARG A 106 -1.14 16.99 5.59
CA ARG A 106 -2.15 17.98 6.02
C ARG A 106 -3.47 17.90 5.26
N GLN A 107 -3.44 17.36 4.03
CA GLN A 107 -4.61 17.19 3.17
C GLN A 107 -5.27 15.82 3.32
N GLY A 108 -4.85 15.03 4.32
CA GLY A 108 -5.37 13.70 4.58
C GLY A 108 -4.73 12.61 3.76
N GLY A 109 -3.51 12.83 3.25
CA GLY A 109 -2.71 11.77 2.63
C GLY A 109 -2.41 10.66 3.64
N LYS A 110 -2.41 9.43 3.16
CA LYS A 110 -2.16 8.20 3.91
C LYS A 110 -0.85 7.57 3.45
N VAL A 111 -0.35 6.62 4.23
CA VAL A 111 0.79 5.78 3.86
C VAL A 111 0.25 4.39 3.53
N TYR A 112 0.65 3.84 2.38
CA TYR A 112 0.36 2.47 2.00
C TYR A 112 1.62 1.63 2.13
N VAL A 113 1.52 0.51 2.81
CA VAL A 113 2.62 -0.44 3.00
C VAL A 113 2.40 -1.62 2.08
N GLU A 114 3.28 -1.79 1.11
CA GLU A 114 3.30 -2.92 0.18
C GLU A 114 4.28 -3.97 0.69
N LEU A 115 3.82 -5.21 0.81
CA LEU A 115 4.61 -6.34 1.27
C LEU A 115 4.58 -7.44 0.22
N ARG A 116 5.67 -7.63 -0.50
CA ARG A 116 5.78 -8.59 -1.60
C ARG A 116 6.09 -9.99 -1.11
N HIS A 117 5.79 -10.99 -1.93
CA HIS A 117 6.09 -12.40 -1.64
C HIS A 117 7.59 -12.69 -1.52
N ASP A 118 8.44 -11.89 -2.15
CA ASP A 118 9.90 -12.00 -2.07
C ASP A 118 10.51 -11.37 -0.80
N GLY A 119 9.67 -10.85 0.09
CA GLY A 119 10.08 -10.17 1.31
C GLY A 119 10.26 -8.65 1.17
N THR A 120 10.26 -8.11 -0.02
CA THR A 120 10.42 -6.66 -0.24
C THR A 120 9.28 -5.88 0.41
N VAL A 121 9.62 -4.83 1.15
CA VAL A 121 8.68 -3.88 1.75
C VAL A 121 8.85 -2.52 1.10
N ALA A 122 7.76 -1.87 0.73
CA ALA A 122 7.77 -0.50 0.23
C ALA A 122 6.71 0.34 0.94
N PHE A 123 7.08 1.55 1.35
CA PHE A 123 6.19 2.52 1.94
C PHE A 123 5.87 3.60 0.90
N HIS A 124 4.60 3.76 0.58
CA HIS A 124 4.09 4.75 -0.38
C HIS A 124 3.37 5.85 0.39
N GLU A 125 4.04 6.98 0.54
CA GLU A 125 3.57 8.10 1.34
C GLU A 125 2.73 9.09 0.51
N GLY A 126 1.73 9.67 1.17
CA GLY A 126 0.98 10.78 0.60
C GLY A 126 0.02 10.37 -0.51
N TYR A 127 -0.72 9.31 -0.33
CA TYR A 127 -1.73 8.84 -1.27
C TYR A 127 -3.09 8.69 -0.62
N ILE A 128 -4.15 8.91 -1.40
CA ILE A 128 -5.53 8.53 -1.08
C ILE A 128 -6.13 7.81 -2.27
N SER A 129 -7.10 6.93 -2.03
CA SER A 129 -7.80 6.27 -3.14
C SER A 129 -8.60 7.29 -3.97
N GLN A 130 -8.78 7.02 -5.26
CA GLN A 130 -9.60 7.89 -6.13
C GLN A 130 -11.03 8.04 -5.62
N ALA A 131 -11.61 6.98 -5.02
CA ALA A 131 -12.94 7.03 -4.44
C ALA A 131 -13.02 8.01 -3.26
N GLU A 132 -12.00 8.00 -2.42
CA GLU A 132 -11.90 8.93 -1.27
C GLU A 132 -11.67 10.37 -1.74
N ALA A 133 -10.79 10.57 -2.73
CA ALA A 133 -10.57 11.88 -3.33
C ALA A 133 -11.88 12.49 -3.87
N ARG A 134 -12.65 11.71 -4.63
CA ARG A 134 -13.96 12.15 -5.14
C ARG A 134 -14.97 12.49 -4.03
N ARG A 135 -14.96 11.72 -2.92
CA ARG A 135 -15.82 12.03 -1.76
C ARG A 135 -15.40 13.34 -1.10
N GLN A 136 -14.12 13.59 -0.94
CA GLN A 136 -13.59 14.82 -0.37
C GLN A 136 -13.90 16.04 -1.26
N GLU A 137 -13.80 15.89 -2.58
CA GLU A 137 -14.16 16.95 -3.53
C GLU A 137 -15.65 17.29 -3.48
N LYS A 138 -16.53 16.27 -3.46
CA LYS A 138 -17.97 16.47 -3.30
C LYS A 138 -18.32 17.13 -1.96
N ALA A 139 -17.64 16.75 -0.88
CA ALA A 139 -17.87 17.36 0.44
C ALA A 139 -17.41 18.83 0.50
N LYS A 140 -16.40 19.22 -0.26
CA LYS A 140 -15.98 20.61 -0.42
C LYS A 140 -16.96 21.41 -1.26
N ALA A 141 -17.35 20.88 -2.43
CA ALA A 141 -18.33 21.52 -3.31
C ALA A 141 -19.68 21.74 -2.62
N GLY A 142 -20.14 20.79 -1.79
CA GLY A 142 -21.39 20.94 -1.03
C GLY A 142 -21.32 21.92 0.15
N LYS A 143 -20.12 22.39 0.54
CA LYS A 143 -19.97 23.45 1.54
C LYS A 143 -19.96 24.86 0.94
N ASP A 144 -19.58 24.98 -0.32
CA ASP A 144 -19.55 26.26 -1.03
C ASP A 144 -20.93 26.60 -1.66
N ASP A 145 -21.83 25.63 -1.73
CA ASP A 145 -23.21 25.80 -2.24
C ASP A 145 -24.21 25.84 -1.08
N VAL A 146 -24.06 26.80 -0.18
CA VAL A 146 -25.18 27.29 0.63
C VAL A 146 -25.91 28.29 -0.26
N PRO A 147 -27.08 27.96 -0.83
CA PRO A 147 -27.83 28.96 -1.57
C PRO A 147 -28.19 30.07 -0.57
N ALA A 148 -27.73 31.28 -0.88
CA ALA A 148 -28.23 32.47 -0.21
C ALA A 148 -29.74 32.40 -0.26
N ALA A 149 -30.39 32.40 0.90
CA ALA A 149 -31.81 32.39 1.00
C ALA A 149 -32.37 33.48 0.05
N PRO A 150 -33.38 33.16 -0.78
CA PRO A 150 -33.93 34.17 -1.68
C PRO A 150 -34.43 35.35 -0.83
N VAL A 151 -33.76 36.48 -0.99
CA VAL A 151 -34.24 37.75 -0.46
C VAL A 151 -35.62 37.96 -1.08
N LYS A 152 -36.69 37.84 -0.26
CA LYS A 152 -38.01 38.23 -0.69
C LYS A 152 -37.93 39.69 -1.13
N PRO A 153 -38.29 40.02 -2.37
CA PRO A 153 -38.38 41.41 -2.76
C PRO A 153 -39.42 42.10 -1.88
N GLU A 154 -38.98 43.11 -1.09
CA GLU A 154 -39.91 43.99 -0.42
C GLU A 154 -40.73 44.70 -1.48
N MET A 155 -42.04 44.47 -1.46
CA MET A 155 -42.96 45.17 -2.33
C MET A 155 -42.94 46.67 -1.92
N SER A 156 -42.58 47.49 -2.85
CA SER A 156 -42.62 48.96 -2.66
C SER A 156 -44.02 49.40 -2.28
N GLY A 157 -44.15 50.30 -1.27
CA GLY A 157 -45.40 50.75 -0.68
C GLY A 157 -46.52 51.15 -1.67
N PRO A 158 -46.28 51.75 -2.84
CA PRO A 158 -47.32 52.08 -3.81
C PRO A 158 -48.05 50.86 -4.41
N LEU A 159 -47.42 49.69 -4.49
CA LEU A 159 -48.01 48.46 -5.04
C LEU A 159 -48.88 47.74 -4.00
N ALA A 160 -48.56 47.85 -2.71
CA ALA A 160 -49.36 47.30 -1.63
C ALA A 160 -50.71 48.06 -1.45
N GLU A 161 -50.71 49.37 -1.68
CA GLU A 161 -51.85 50.19 -1.61
C GLU A 161 -52.86 49.96 -2.76
N TYR A 162 -52.37 49.61 -3.96
CA TYR A 162 -53.21 49.29 -5.13
C TYR A 162 -53.96 47.97 -4.98
N ILE A 163 -53.46 47.02 -4.29
CA ILE A 163 -54.07 45.68 -4.08
C ILE A 163 -55.16 45.74 -2.98
N LEU A 164 -55.09 46.69 -2.05
CA LEU A 164 -56.07 46.86 -0.98
C LEU A 164 -57.31 47.62 -1.40
N LEU A 165 -57.35 48.27 -2.56
CA LEU A 165 -58.46 49.07 -3.05
C LEU A 165 -59.31 48.40 -4.16
N HIS A 166 -59.01 47.17 -4.53
CA HIS A 166 -59.73 46.34 -5.49
C HIS A 166 -59.89 44.93 -4.93
#